data_7734a7c3098267302a7ee88ebc4766c2
#
_entry.id   7734a7c3098267302a7ee88ebc4766c2
#
_cell.length_a   1.000
_cell.length_b   1.000
_cell.length_c   1.000
_cell.angle_alpha   90.00
_cell.angle_beta   90.00
_cell.angle_gamma   90.00
#
_symmetry.space_group_name_H-M   'P 1'
#
loop_
_entity.id
_entity.type
_entity.pdbx_description
1 polymer ?
#
loop_
_entity_poly.entity_id
_entity_poly.type
_entity_poly.pdbx_seq_one_letter_code
_entity_poly.pdbx_strand_id
1 'polypeptide(L)' 'MTRQERDAQRQNYEIRIRGHLGAKMLRAFPALTARTQDGDTLLTGCLPDQAAVYGVIARLEALGLELLDLRHLPG' A
#
# COMPACT_ATOMS: atom_id res chain seq x y z
N MET A 1 -12.16 -16.39 14.97
CA MET A 1 -11.75 -14.97 15.10
C MET A 1 -12.97 -14.09 15.16
N THR A 2 -13.06 -13.22 16.15
CA THR A 2 -14.16 -12.30 16.28
C THR A 2 -13.98 -11.10 15.37
N ARG A 3 -15.06 -10.35 15.12
CA ARG A 3 -15.00 -9.14 14.34
C ARG A 3 -14.03 -8.11 14.94
N GLN A 4 -14.03 -8.03 16.26
CA GLN A 4 -13.17 -7.08 16.97
C GLN A 4 -11.69 -7.41 16.78
N GLU A 5 -11.34 -8.68 16.79
CA GLU A 5 -9.97 -9.10 16.53
C GLU A 5 -9.54 -8.77 15.12
N ARG A 6 -10.44 -8.95 14.15
CA ARG A 6 -10.17 -8.62 12.76
C ARG A 6 -9.93 -7.11 12.60
N ASP A 7 -10.75 -6.29 13.24
CA ASP A 7 -10.61 -4.84 13.17
C ASP A 7 -9.29 -4.40 13.82
N ALA A 8 -8.87 -5.07 14.89
CA ALA A 8 -7.60 -4.75 15.56
C ALA A 8 -6.39 -5.04 14.68
N GLN A 9 -6.50 -5.98 13.73
CA GLN A 9 -5.42 -6.29 12.79
C GLN A 9 -5.34 -5.31 11.65
N ARG A 10 -6.41 -4.57 11.38
CA ARG A 10 -6.42 -3.58 10.32
C ARG A 10 -5.57 -2.39 10.71
N GLN A 11 -4.68 -2.01 9.83
CA GLN A 11 -3.76 -0.93 10.11
C GLN A 11 -3.51 -0.12 8.84
N ASN A 12 -3.21 1.15 9.04
CA ASN A 12 -2.90 2.05 7.95
C ASN A 12 -1.43 1.95 7.59
N TYR A 13 -1.16 1.90 6.29
CA TYR A 13 0.19 1.84 5.77
C TYR A 13 0.41 2.91 4.73
N GLU A 14 1.65 3.36 4.63
CA GLU A 14 2.10 4.26 3.59
C GLU A 14 3.26 3.60 2.86
N ILE A 15 3.13 3.50 1.54
CA ILE A 15 4.13 2.87 0.69
C ILE A 15 4.63 3.91 -0.28
N ARG A 16 5.94 4.18 -0.26
CA ARG A 16 6.56 5.11 -1.18
C ARG A 16 7.20 4.36 -2.32
N ILE A 17 6.86 4.75 -3.54
CA ILE A 17 7.31 4.10 -4.76
C ILE A 17 7.96 5.15 -5.64
N ARG A 18 9.10 4.80 -6.25
CA ARG A 18 9.82 5.70 -7.12
C ARG A 18 8.99 6.03 -8.36
N GLY A 19 8.90 7.32 -8.66
CA GLY A 19 8.29 7.79 -9.88
C GLY A 19 6.79 7.91 -9.82
N HIS A 20 6.20 8.23 -10.96
CA HIS A 20 4.77 8.49 -11.10
C HIS A 20 4.08 7.25 -11.67
N LEU A 21 3.03 6.79 -10.99
CA LEU A 21 2.25 5.65 -11.45
C LEU A 21 1.07 6.12 -12.29
N GLY A 22 0.88 5.48 -13.46
CA GLY A 22 -0.28 5.74 -14.28
C GLY A 22 -1.55 5.16 -13.69
N ALA A 23 -2.70 5.64 -14.19
CA ALA A 23 -4.00 5.22 -13.71
C ALA A 23 -4.22 3.71 -13.82
N LYS A 24 -3.69 3.07 -14.87
CA LYS A 24 -3.84 1.63 -15.04
C LYS A 24 -3.15 0.85 -13.92
N MET A 25 -1.97 1.30 -13.51
CA MET A 25 -1.25 0.64 -12.42
C MET A 25 -1.95 0.83 -11.09
N LEU A 26 -2.52 2.00 -10.88
CA LEU A 26 -3.24 2.29 -9.64
C LEU A 26 -4.47 1.41 -9.46
N ARG A 27 -5.08 0.97 -10.56
CA ARG A 27 -6.23 0.06 -10.51
C ARG A 27 -5.88 -1.31 -9.94
N ALA A 28 -4.61 -1.67 -9.95
CA ALA A 28 -4.17 -2.93 -9.34
C ALA A 28 -4.24 -2.89 -7.81
N PHE A 29 -4.39 -1.70 -7.24
CA PHE A 29 -4.39 -1.50 -5.79
C PHE A 29 -5.63 -0.74 -5.33
N PRO A 30 -6.83 -1.32 -5.49
CA PRO A 30 -8.06 -0.59 -5.20
C PRO A 30 -8.23 -0.21 -3.73
N ALA A 31 -7.56 -0.91 -2.83
CA ALA A 31 -7.62 -0.60 -1.40
C ALA A 31 -6.72 0.57 -1.01
N LEU A 32 -5.90 1.06 -1.93
CA LEU A 32 -4.93 2.11 -1.63
C LEU A 32 -5.26 3.37 -2.40
N THR A 33 -4.96 4.51 -1.78
CA THR A 33 -5.10 5.83 -2.39
C THR A 33 -3.73 6.33 -2.78
N ALA A 34 -3.61 6.87 -4.00
CA ALA A 34 -2.33 7.35 -4.51
C ALA A 34 -2.24 8.87 -4.43
N ARG A 35 -1.05 9.34 -4.11
CA ARG A 35 -0.73 10.75 -4.06
C ARG A 35 0.69 10.95 -4.57
N THR A 36 0.93 12.01 -5.33
CA THR A 36 2.28 12.34 -5.80
C THR A 36 2.97 13.25 -4.78
N GLN A 37 4.24 12.95 -4.51
CA GLN A 37 5.05 13.78 -3.62
C GLN A 37 6.50 13.73 -4.08
N ASP A 38 7.06 14.89 -4.38
CA ASP A 38 8.47 15.05 -4.78
C ASP A 38 8.88 14.12 -5.94
N GLY A 39 7.98 13.93 -6.90
CA GLY A 39 8.24 13.08 -8.04
C GLY A 39 8.01 11.60 -7.82
N ASP A 40 7.69 11.21 -6.60
CA ASP A 40 7.38 9.82 -6.25
C ASP A 40 5.89 9.65 -5.99
N THR A 41 5.46 8.40 -5.84
CA THR A 41 4.07 8.09 -5.53
C THR A 41 3.97 7.54 -4.11
N LEU A 42 3.02 8.08 -3.35
CA LEU A 42 2.66 7.55 -2.05
C LEU A 42 1.34 6.81 -2.15
N LEU A 43 1.36 5.55 -1.77
CA LEU A 43 0.15 4.73 -1.67
C LEU A 43 -0.21 4.59 -0.21
N THR A 44 -1.42 5.01 0.15
CA THR A 44 -1.88 4.93 1.54
C THR A 44 -3.19 4.17 1.61
N GLY A 45 -3.37 3.45 2.69
CA GLY A 45 -4.62 2.73 2.88
C GLY A 45 -4.59 1.82 4.10
N CYS A 46 -5.76 1.32 4.43
CA CYS A 46 -5.95 0.39 5.54
C CYS A 46 -5.91 -1.04 5.00
N LEU A 47 -4.99 -1.83 5.51
CA LEU A 47 -4.85 -3.23 5.11
C LEU A 47 -5.18 -4.13 6.29
N PRO A 48 -5.85 -5.27 6.04
CA PRO A 48 -6.39 -6.08 7.13
C PRO A 48 -5.33 -6.82 7.96
N ASP A 49 -4.19 -7.14 7.34
CA ASP A 49 -3.14 -7.89 8.04
C ASP A 49 -1.82 -7.77 7.30
N GLN A 50 -0.79 -8.37 7.87
CA GLN A 50 0.55 -8.36 7.29
C GLN A 50 0.62 -9.09 5.95
N ALA A 51 -0.16 -10.14 5.79
CA ALA A 51 -0.17 -10.89 4.54
C ALA A 51 -0.64 -10.01 3.39
N ALA A 52 -1.61 -9.11 3.65
CA ALA A 52 -2.07 -8.17 2.63
C ALA A 52 -0.97 -7.19 2.24
N VAL A 53 -0.15 -6.75 3.19
CA VAL A 53 0.99 -5.87 2.91
C VAL A 53 2.00 -6.59 2.01
N TYR A 54 2.35 -7.82 2.34
CA TYR A 54 3.28 -8.59 1.51
C TYR A 54 2.71 -8.85 0.12
N GLY A 55 1.40 -9.05 0.01
CA GLY A 55 0.75 -9.21 -1.28
C GLY A 55 0.87 -7.97 -2.15
N VAL A 56 0.72 -6.79 -1.55
CA VAL A 56 0.91 -5.53 -2.26
C VAL A 56 2.35 -5.39 -2.73
N ILE A 57 3.31 -5.66 -1.85
CA ILE A 57 4.73 -5.56 -2.18
C ILE A 57 5.09 -6.51 -3.33
N ALA A 58 4.61 -7.75 -3.27
CA ALA A 58 4.86 -8.72 -4.32
C ALA A 58 4.31 -8.26 -5.67
N ARG A 59 3.14 -7.63 -5.66
CA ARG A 59 2.54 -7.10 -6.89
C ARG A 59 3.33 -5.93 -7.44
N LEU A 60 3.81 -5.04 -6.55
CA LEU A 60 4.65 -3.92 -6.97
C LEU A 60 5.92 -4.43 -7.65
N GLU A 61 6.55 -5.44 -7.09
CA GLU A 61 7.75 -6.03 -7.67
C GLU A 61 7.45 -6.67 -9.03
N ALA A 62 6.32 -7.39 -9.12
CA ALA A 62 5.91 -8.03 -10.37
C ALA A 62 5.67 -7.00 -11.48
N LEU A 63 5.25 -5.79 -11.14
CA LEU A 63 5.04 -4.71 -12.08
C LEU A 63 6.32 -3.94 -12.40
N GLY A 64 7.45 -4.31 -11.78
CA GLY A 64 8.72 -3.65 -12.02
C GLY A 64 8.87 -2.32 -11.29
N LEU A 65 8.08 -2.09 -10.27
CA LEU A 65 8.10 -0.85 -9.51
C LEU A 65 9.10 -0.94 -8.35
N GLU A 66 9.75 0.18 -8.05
CA GLU A 66 10.76 0.21 -7.00
C GLU A 66 10.15 0.76 -5.70
N LEU A 67 10.16 -0.07 -4.67
CA LEU A 67 9.73 0.31 -3.35
C LEU A 67 10.84 1.10 -2.66
N LEU A 68 10.54 2.32 -2.23
CA LEU A 68 11.48 3.18 -1.55
C LEU A 68 11.34 3.13 -0.04
N ASP A 69 10.10 3.04 0.45
CA ASP A 69 9.83 3.05 1.88
C ASP A 69 8.48 2.44 2.17
N LEU A 70 8.36 1.84 3.33
CA LEU A 70 7.12 1.27 3.83
C LEU A 70 6.97 1.70 5.28
N ARG A 71 5.87 2.38 5.58
CA ARG A 71 5.59 2.86 6.92
C ARG A 71 4.26 2.34 7.42
N HIS A 72 4.25 1.95 8.68
CA HIS A 72 3.04 1.67 9.40
C HIS A 72 2.60 2.96 10.08
N LEU A 73 1.45 3.47 9.70
CA LEU A 73 0.95 4.74 10.23
C LEU A 73 0.17 4.50 11.52
N PRO A 74 0.29 5.42 12.50
CA PRO A 74 -0.54 5.34 13.69
C PRO A 74 -1.99 5.59 13.31
N GLY A 75 -2.88 4.88 13.98
CA GLY A 75 -4.28 5.04 13.62
C GLY A 75 -5.23 4.27 14.46
#